data_72fb6d15be0d1883cf3d31e7cdddda88
#
_entry.id   72fb6d15be0d1883cf3d31e7cdddda88
#
_cell.length_a   1.000
_cell.length_b   1.000
_cell.length_c   1.000
_cell.angle_alpha   90.00
_cell.angle_beta   90.00
_cell.angle_gamma   90.00
#
_symmetry.space_group_name_H-M   'P 1'
#
loop_
_entity.id
_entity.type
_entity.pdbx_description
1 polymer ?
#
loop_
_entity_poly.entity_id
_entity_poly.type
_entity_poly.pdbx_seq_one_letter_code
_entity_poly.pdbx_strand_id
1 'polypeptide(L)'
;MSHAKSPQTSSALASRTSPRLFLATVLGATLAATVYACGGGNDNLPPPPPPPPPPASASAAPIATTAPSSTAPSKAPAPPITLTPGAASPDPAAPLPTVKLSAPAKDQVIDAAKAGDFAVRLDVKNWQTAKGSSHVHLILDNKPYKAIYDTKEPVKLSELAAGEALAEGLHVLVAFPSRANHESVKTKDALTVVPFWVGKKSATTVDPTKKPMLIFSRPKGDYNGEMANHVLVDFQVANVTLAEGKEHVRVTVSGLGIDKPIEGSVEKFGTPLYLDNLQNGTYTLKVELLDGTKKLIEGPWNATTRTIKVDHDAPMDMSMAMPMGDAGAPEGGAAKPAPAGKDAGAPKK
;
A
#
# COMPACT_ATOMS: atom_id res chain seq x y z
N MET A 1 8.10 75.75 10.20
CA MET A 1 9.58 75.79 10.06
C MET A 1 9.98 74.32 9.82
N SER A 2 9.92 73.83 8.60
CA SER A 2 10.96 73.93 7.57
C SER A 2 12.26 73.22 7.99
N HIS A 3 12.47 72.01 7.53
CA HIS A 3 13.61 71.71 6.65
C HIS A 3 13.49 70.26 6.10
N ALA A 4 13.25 70.22 4.80
CA ALA A 4 13.42 69.05 3.93
C ALA A 4 14.91 68.78 3.68
N LYS A 5 15.27 67.51 3.51
CA LYS A 5 16.45 67.09 2.74
C LYS A 5 16.20 65.75 2.07
N SER A 6 16.04 65.78 0.77
CA SER A 6 16.27 64.71 -0.23
C SER A 6 17.61 64.98 -0.93
N PRO A 7 18.02 64.10 -1.90
CA PRO A 7 18.45 62.72 -1.88
C PRO A 7 19.91 62.59 -2.37
N GLN A 8 20.52 61.45 -2.26
CA GLN A 8 21.72 61.16 -3.04
C GLN A 8 21.58 59.80 -3.73
N THR A 9 21.54 59.90 -5.03
CA THR A 9 21.74 58.81 -6.01
C THR A 9 23.21 58.38 -5.99
N SER A 10 23.46 57.07 -5.97
CA SER A 10 24.77 56.52 -6.30
C SER A 10 24.61 55.35 -7.24
N SER A 11 25.04 55.54 -8.46
CA SER A 11 25.19 54.55 -9.52
C SER A 11 26.38 53.66 -9.22
N ALA A 12 26.23 52.34 -9.36
CA ALA A 12 27.35 51.42 -9.48
C ALA A 12 27.02 50.29 -10.46
N LEU A 13 27.57 50.38 -11.57
CA LEU A 13 28.34 49.47 -12.40
C LEU A 13 27.82 48.02 -12.55
N ALA A 14 27.30 47.76 -13.72
CA ALA A 14 27.04 46.44 -14.27
C ALA A 14 28.37 45.69 -14.54
N SER A 15 28.52 44.54 -13.95
CA SER A 15 29.52 43.53 -14.33
C SER A 15 28.86 42.43 -15.11
N ARG A 16 29.08 42.38 -16.40
CA ARG A 16 28.71 41.34 -17.33
C ARG A 16 29.69 40.20 -17.18
N THR A 17 29.22 39.01 -16.73
CA THR A 17 29.98 37.78 -16.89
C THR A 17 29.20 36.81 -17.78
N SER A 18 29.85 36.45 -18.88
CA SER A 18 29.36 35.55 -19.93
C SER A 18 29.22 34.11 -19.47
N PRO A 19 28.26 33.35 -19.98
CA PRO A 19 28.17 31.92 -19.70
C PRO A 19 29.23 31.15 -20.50
N ARG A 20 30.07 30.40 -19.82
CA ARG A 20 30.94 29.40 -20.43
C ARG A 20 30.14 28.15 -20.75
N LEU A 21 30.03 27.87 -22.02
CA LEU A 21 29.50 26.66 -22.61
C LEU A 21 30.46 25.51 -22.28
N PHE A 22 30.05 24.56 -21.41
CA PHE A 22 30.76 23.30 -21.22
C PHE A 22 30.24 22.28 -22.22
N LEU A 23 31.07 21.98 -23.20
CA LEU A 23 30.89 20.91 -24.16
C LEU A 23 31.23 19.58 -23.47
N ALA A 24 30.23 18.75 -23.13
CA ALA A 24 30.43 17.40 -22.60
C ALA A 24 30.70 16.45 -23.76
N THR A 25 31.93 16.00 -23.84
CA THR A 25 32.37 14.94 -24.76
C THR A 25 31.83 13.58 -24.27
N VAL A 26 30.94 12.98 -25.01
CA VAL A 26 30.48 11.61 -24.79
C VAL A 26 31.54 10.65 -25.32
N LEU A 27 32.25 9.99 -24.43
CA LEU A 27 33.19 8.91 -24.77
C LEU A 27 32.41 7.60 -24.84
N GLY A 28 32.14 7.12 -26.05
CA GLY A 28 31.53 5.83 -26.31
C GLY A 28 32.50 4.69 -25.98
N ALA A 29 32.17 3.86 -25.01
CA ALA A 29 32.85 2.60 -24.74
C ALA A 29 32.17 1.49 -25.55
N THR A 30 32.81 1.09 -26.64
CA THR A 30 32.49 -0.14 -27.39
C THR A 30 32.97 -1.35 -26.62
N LEU A 31 32.03 -2.17 -26.14
CA LEU A 31 32.30 -3.45 -25.52
C LEU A 31 32.51 -4.48 -26.63
N ALA A 32 33.74 -4.90 -26.86
CA ALA A 32 34.08 -6.01 -27.72
C ALA A 32 33.77 -7.34 -27.01
N ALA A 33 32.81 -8.09 -27.53
CA ALA A 33 32.56 -9.47 -27.12
C ALA A 33 33.60 -10.39 -27.75
N THR A 34 34.52 -10.89 -26.95
CA THR A 34 35.42 -11.99 -27.35
C THR A 34 34.70 -13.32 -27.23
N VAL A 35 34.41 -13.89 -28.38
CA VAL A 35 33.94 -15.28 -28.51
C VAL A 35 35.14 -16.20 -28.32
N TYR A 36 35.17 -16.96 -27.24
CA TYR A 36 36.12 -18.07 -27.08
C TYR A 36 35.55 -19.30 -27.73
N ALA A 37 36.08 -19.65 -28.90
CA ALA A 37 35.92 -20.93 -29.53
C ALA A 37 36.97 -21.90 -28.97
N CYS A 38 36.56 -22.84 -28.14
CA CYS A 38 37.34 -24.05 -27.88
C CYS A 38 36.72 -25.18 -28.67
N GLY A 39 37.41 -25.54 -29.75
CA GLY A 39 37.18 -26.78 -30.48
C GLY A 39 37.78 -27.97 -29.71
N GLY A 40 37.10 -29.10 -29.81
CA GLY A 40 37.55 -30.38 -29.31
C GLY A 40 36.56 -31.43 -29.82
N GLY A 41 36.88 -32.01 -30.96
CA GLY A 41 36.02 -33.00 -31.65
C GLY A 41 35.97 -34.33 -30.90
N ASN A 42 34.89 -35.01 -31.15
CA ASN A 42 34.85 -36.46 -31.36
C ASN A 42 33.59 -36.77 -32.20
N ASP A 43 33.77 -36.67 -33.51
CA ASP A 43 32.89 -37.27 -34.47
C ASP A 43 33.10 -38.78 -34.46
N ASN A 44 32.21 -39.51 -33.81
CA ASN A 44 31.96 -40.93 -34.03
C ASN A 44 30.73 -41.40 -33.23
N LEU A 45 29.58 -40.87 -33.59
CA LEU A 45 28.31 -41.52 -33.27
C LEU A 45 27.70 -42.02 -34.57
N PRO A 46 27.33 -43.30 -34.69
CA PRO A 46 26.65 -43.81 -35.86
C PRO A 46 25.28 -43.12 -36.01
N PRO A 47 24.82 -42.92 -37.27
CA PRO A 47 23.52 -42.31 -37.51
C PRO A 47 22.40 -43.13 -36.88
N PRO A 48 21.33 -42.51 -36.41
CA PRO A 48 20.16 -43.23 -35.88
C PRO A 48 19.51 -44.11 -36.93
N PRO A 49 19.00 -45.29 -36.57
CA PRO A 49 18.33 -46.17 -37.48
C PRO A 49 17.09 -45.51 -38.11
N PRO A 50 16.77 -45.83 -39.37
CA PRO A 50 15.57 -45.27 -40.01
C PRO A 50 14.29 -45.72 -39.29
N PRO A 51 13.23 -44.90 -39.30
CA PRO A 51 11.97 -45.26 -38.67
C PRO A 51 11.34 -46.47 -39.37
N PRO A 52 10.63 -47.33 -38.62
CA PRO A 52 9.96 -48.49 -39.18
C PRO A 52 8.87 -48.05 -40.21
N PRO A 53 8.63 -48.85 -41.24
CA PRO A 53 7.59 -48.56 -42.24
C PRO A 53 6.21 -48.59 -41.57
N PRO A 54 5.26 -47.75 -42.04
CA PRO A 54 3.91 -47.77 -41.52
C PRO A 54 3.22 -49.11 -41.79
N PRO A 55 2.40 -49.62 -40.86
CA PRO A 55 1.65 -50.84 -41.06
C PRO A 55 0.65 -50.68 -42.20
N ALA A 56 0.55 -51.71 -43.04
CA ALA A 56 -0.33 -51.76 -44.19
C ALA A 56 -1.80 -51.58 -43.77
N SER A 57 -2.49 -50.67 -44.46
CA SER A 57 -3.91 -50.42 -44.32
C SER A 57 -4.73 -51.69 -44.55
N ALA A 58 -5.29 -52.24 -43.52
CA ALA A 58 -6.42 -53.16 -43.63
C ALA A 58 -7.69 -52.34 -43.81
N SER A 59 -8.28 -52.48 -45.00
CA SER A 59 -9.61 -51.93 -45.33
C SER A 59 -10.65 -52.62 -44.47
N ALA A 60 -11.20 -51.94 -43.50
CA ALA A 60 -12.38 -52.39 -42.72
C ALA A 60 -13.55 -51.47 -43.06
N ALA A 61 -14.68 -52.09 -43.32
CA ALA A 61 -15.95 -51.46 -43.69
C ALA A 61 -16.47 -50.49 -42.62
N PRO A 62 -17.32 -49.50 -42.98
CA PRO A 62 -17.79 -48.48 -42.05
C PRO A 62 -18.82 -49.05 -41.07
N ILE A 63 -18.43 -49.19 -39.82
CA ILE A 63 -19.40 -49.30 -38.71
C ILE A 63 -19.77 -47.89 -38.29
N ALA A 64 -21.01 -47.52 -38.53
CA ALA A 64 -21.59 -46.29 -38.04
C ALA A 64 -21.69 -46.38 -36.49
N THR A 65 -20.65 -45.90 -35.80
CA THR A 65 -20.72 -45.71 -34.35
C THR A 65 -21.10 -44.26 -34.13
N THR A 66 -22.35 -44.06 -33.76
CA THR A 66 -22.79 -42.76 -33.16
C THR A 66 -22.03 -42.57 -31.87
N ALA A 67 -20.95 -41.78 -31.94
CA ALA A 67 -20.27 -41.31 -30.75
C ALA A 67 -21.26 -40.39 -29.99
N PRO A 68 -21.46 -40.62 -28.68
CA PRO A 68 -22.17 -39.61 -27.88
C PRO A 68 -21.31 -38.34 -27.88
N SER A 69 -21.88 -37.28 -28.45
CA SER A 69 -21.33 -35.93 -28.32
C SER A 69 -21.31 -35.56 -26.84
N SER A 70 -20.19 -35.79 -26.19
CA SER A 70 -19.93 -35.30 -24.87
C SER A 70 -19.75 -33.78 -25.00
N THR A 71 -20.84 -33.04 -24.99
CA THR A 71 -20.82 -31.63 -24.69
C THR A 71 -20.38 -31.51 -23.22
N ALA A 72 -19.07 -31.28 -23.04
CA ALA A 72 -18.57 -30.82 -21.75
C ALA A 72 -19.42 -29.59 -21.33
N PRO A 73 -19.91 -29.54 -20.10
CA PRO A 73 -20.71 -28.39 -19.65
C PRO A 73 -19.88 -27.13 -19.88
N SER A 74 -20.37 -26.25 -20.72
CA SER A 74 -19.78 -24.90 -20.91
C SER A 74 -19.77 -24.23 -19.55
N LYS A 75 -18.58 -24.02 -19.00
CA LYS A 75 -18.42 -23.28 -17.73
C LYS A 75 -19.08 -21.93 -17.93
N ALA A 76 -20.08 -21.61 -17.09
CA ALA A 76 -20.74 -20.31 -17.13
C ALA A 76 -19.68 -19.20 -17.10
N PRO A 77 -19.85 -18.10 -17.83
CA PRO A 77 -18.91 -17.00 -17.80
C PRO A 77 -18.74 -16.51 -16.35
N ALA A 78 -17.50 -16.23 -15.97
CA ALA A 78 -17.21 -15.70 -14.64
C ALA A 78 -17.97 -14.38 -14.42
N PRO A 79 -18.45 -14.10 -13.21
CA PRO A 79 -19.10 -12.83 -12.93
C PRO A 79 -18.16 -11.65 -13.19
N PRO A 80 -18.66 -10.50 -13.60
CA PRO A 80 -17.83 -9.33 -13.87
C PRO A 80 -17.11 -8.86 -12.61
N ILE A 81 -15.88 -8.40 -12.76
CA ILE A 81 -15.12 -7.77 -11.68
C ILE A 81 -15.80 -6.45 -11.34
N THR A 82 -16.01 -6.19 -10.06
CA THR A 82 -16.67 -4.96 -9.57
C THR A 82 -15.83 -4.24 -8.53
N LEU A 83 -15.97 -2.91 -8.49
CA LEU A 83 -15.44 -2.04 -7.44
C LEU A 83 -16.63 -1.31 -6.81
N THR A 84 -17.01 -1.70 -5.60
CA THR A 84 -18.25 -1.24 -4.97
C THR A 84 -17.99 -0.58 -3.62
N PRO A 85 -18.74 0.49 -3.26
CA PRO A 85 -18.72 1.03 -1.91
C PRO A 85 -19.31 0.03 -0.91
N GLY A 86 -18.64 -0.13 0.22
CA GLY A 86 -19.12 -0.90 1.35
C GLY A 86 -19.67 -0.03 2.48
N ALA A 87 -20.27 -0.66 3.46
CA ALA A 87 -20.62 0.00 4.71
C ALA A 87 -19.36 0.25 5.53
N ALA A 88 -19.19 1.49 6.01
CA ALA A 88 -18.12 1.80 6.95
C ALA A 88 -18.37 1.07 8.27
N SER A 89 -17.32 0.52 8.86
CA SER A 89 -17.41 0.01 10.23
C SER A 89 -17.78 1.13 11.21
N PRO A 90 -18.61 0.87 12.24
CA PRO A 90 -18.95 1.87 13.23
C PRO A 90 -17.69 2.41 13.93
N ASP A 91 -17.74 3.67 14.34
CA ASP A 91 -16.65 4.25 15.11
C ASP A 91 -16.46 3.49 16.44
N PRO A 92 -15.20 3.37 16.91
CA PRO A 92 -14.94 2.80 18.21
C PRO A 92 -15.67 3.57 19.33
N ALA A 93 -16.06 2.87 20.40
CA ALA A 93 -16.64 3.50 21.58
C ALA A 93 -15.64 4.49 22.22
N ALA A 94 -16.18 5.53 22.85
CA ALA A 94 -15.37 6.47 23.62
C ALA A 94 -14.76 5.78 24.86
N PRO A 95 -13.52 6.17 25.28
CA PRO A 95 -12.67 7.17 24.66
C PRO A 95 -12.05 6.70 23.36
N LEU A 96 -12.03 7.58 22.35
CA LEU A 96 -11.57 7.24 21.00
C LEU A 96 -10.09 6.81 20.97
N PRO A 97 -9.71 5.90 20.08
CA PRO A 97 -8.33 5.46 19.94
C PRO A 97 -7.43 6.58 19.44
N THR A 98 -6.23 6.65 19.98
CA THR A 98 -5.17 7.53 19.49
C THR A 98 -3.89 6.75 19.29
N VAL A 99 -3.17 7.09 18.23
CA VAL A 99 -1.82 6.59 17.97
C VAL A 99 -0.90 7.77 17.82
N LYS A 100 0.21 7.78 18.55
CA LYS A 100 1.28 8.79 18.43
C LYS A 100 2.61 8.12 18.19
N LEU A 101 3.47 8.79 17.44
CA LEU A 101 4.87 8.43 17.30
C LEU A 101 5.66 9.16 18.37
N SER A 102 6.24 8.43 19.32
CA SER A 102 7.13 8.99 20.35
C SER A 102 8.59 9.04 19.88
N ALA A 103 8.94 8.24 18.85
CA ALA A 103 10.20 8.31 18.12
C ALA A 103 9.98 7.84 16.68
N PRO A 104 10.51 8.52 15.64
CA PRO A 104 11.20 9.81 15.75
C PRO A 104 10.27 10.95 16.15
N ALA A 105 10.84 11.99 16.74
CA ALA A 105 10.14 13.25 16.92
C ALA A 105 9.97 13.98 15.59
N LYS A 106 9.00 14.87 15.50
CA LYS A 106 8.82 15.74 14.34
C LYS A 106 10.13 16.51 14.04
N ASP A 107 10.54 16.50 12.77
CA ASP A 107 11.77 17.15 12.27
C ASP A 107 13.08 16.62 12.88
N GLN A 108 13.05 15.49 13.59
CA GLN A 108 14.26 14.85 14.11
C GLN A 108 15.22 14.50 12.95
N VAL A 109 16.51 14.77 13.16
CA VAL A 109 17.56 14.33 12.24
C VAL A 109 18.17 13.06 12.78
N ILE A 110 18.21 12.02 11.97
CA ILE A 110 18.78 10.71 12.25
C ILE A 110 20.05 10.57 11.42
N ASP A 111 21.14 10.15 12.03
CA ASP A 111 22.40 9.87 11.34
C ASP A 111 22.16 8.79 10.27
N ALA A 112 22.63 9.03 9.03
CA ALA A 112 22.41 8.14 7.90
C ALA A 112 22.96 6.72 8.15
N ALA A 113 24.12 6.60 8.82
CA ALA A 113 24.74 5.32 9.12
C ALA A 113 23.95 4.51 10.18
N LYS A 114 23.06 5.17 10.94
CA LYS A 114 22.25 4.56 12.01
C LYS A 114 20.77 4.48 11.67
N ALA A 115 20.37 5.04 10.52
CA ALA A 115 18.96 5.20 10.18
C ALA A 115 18.23 3.86 10.10
N GLY A 116 18.84 2.83 9.52
CA GLY A 116 18.22 1.50 9.43
C GLY A 116 17.89 0.88 10.79
N ASP A 117 18.76 1.06 11.78
CA ASP A 117 18.61 0.52 13.14
C ASP A 117 17.83 1.45 14.08
N PHE A 118 17.42 2.62 13.60
CA PHE A 118 16.65 3.56 14.42
C PHE A 118 15.34 2.94 14.88
N ALA A 119 15.08 2.99 16.19
CA ALA A 119 13.92 2.41 16.83
C ALA A 119 12.71 3.37 16.77
N VAL A 120 11.75 3.07 15.92
CA VAL A 120 10.43 3.74 15.89
C VAL A 120 9.63 3.26 17.10
N ARG A 121 9.03 4.20 17.83
CA ARG A 121 8.22 3.91 19.03
C ARG A 121 6.84 4.52 18.91
N LEU A 122 5.85 3.76 19.33
CA LEU A 122 4.44 4.13 19.33
C LEU A 122 3.97 4.40 20.78
N ASP A 123 3.05 5.36 20.94
CA ASP A 123 2.19 5.55 22.12
C ASP A 123 0.75 5.36 21.64
N VAL A 124 0.14 4.25 22.02
CA VAL A 124 -1.21 3.85 21.59
C VAL A 124 -2.14 3.85 22.80
N LYS A 125 -3.25 4.57 22.69
CA LYS A 125 -4.27 4.64 23.75
C LYS A 125 -5.62 4.22 23.21
N ASN A 126 -6.40 3.57 24.06
CA ASN A 126 -7.78 3.15 23.78
C ASN A 126 -7.91 2.25 22.53
N TRP A 127 -6.86 1.49 22.20
CA TRP A 127 -6.84 0.52 21.10
C TRP A 127 -6.06 -0.70 21.53
N GLN A 128 -6.76 -1.80 21.74
CA GLN A 128 -6.12 -3.06 22.09
C GLN A 128 -5.64 -3.73 20.81
N THR A 129 -4.40 -4.17 20.81
CA THR A 129 -3.78 -4.84 19.68
C THR A 129 -3.43 -6.27 20.04
N ALA A 130 -3.66 -7.20 19.09
CA ALA A 130 -3.28 -8.60 19.22
C ALA A 130 -3.06 -9.22 17.84
N LYS A 131 -2.21 -10.24 17.77
CA LYS A 131 -1.97 -10.98 16.52
C LYS A 131 -3.29 -11.56 15.98
N GLY A 132 -3.57 -11.37 14.70
CA GLY A 132 -4.81 -11.81 14.06
C GLY A 132 -6.04 -11.00 14.47
N SER A 133 -5.87 -9.84 15.09
CA SER A 133 -6.95 -8.96 15.52
C SER A 133 -6.59 -7.49 15.20
N SER A 134 -7.18 -6.56 15.92
CA SER A 134 -6.87 -5.13 15.79
C SER A 134 -5.38 -4.85 16.01
N HIS A 135 -4.84 -3.91 15.25
CA HIS A 135 -3.41 -3.59 15.21
C HIS A 135 -3.20 -2.11 14.84
N VAL A 136 -1.96 -1.71 14.67
CA VAL A 136 -1.60 -0.40 14.12
C VAL A 136 -0.95 -0.59 12.76
N HIS A 137 -1.39 0.16 11.77
CA HIS A 137 -0.65 0.29 10.52
C HIS A 137 0.44 1.35 10.71
N LEU A 138 1.67 0.98 10.40
CA LEU A 138 2.83 1.86 10.38
C LEU A 138 3.39 1.90 8.96
N ILE A 139 3.48 3.12 8.39
CA ILE A 139 3.82 3.36 6.99
C ILE A 139 4.99 4.32 6.92
N LEU A 140 6.01 4.00 6.16
CA LEU A 140 7.11 4.87 5.78
C LEU A 140 6.94 5.29 4.32
N ASP A 141 6.91 6.61 4.05
CA ASP A 141 6.89 7.19 2.69
C ASP A 141 5.84 6.59 1.76
N ASN A 142 4.64 6.35 2.30
CA ASN A 142 3.53 5.73 1.58
C ASN A 142 3.84 4.33 0.99
N LYS A 143 4.90 3.67 1.46
CA LYS A 143 5.19 2.26 1.15
C LYS A 143 4.11 1.34 1.74
N PRO A 144 4.04 0.07 1.38
CA PRO A 144 3.15 -0.88 2.03
C PRO A 144 3.34 -0.89 3.55
N TYR A 145 2.24 -0.84 4.31
CA TYR A 145 2.31 -0.78 5.77
C TYR A 145 2.91 -2.04 6.39
N LYS A 146 3.51 -1.88 7.57
CA LYS A 146 3.76 -2.96 8.52
C LYS A 146 2.64 -2.97 9.55
N ALA A 147 2.02 -4.14 9.78
CA ALA A 147 1.05 -4.34 10.85
C ALA A 147 1.79 -4.52 12.17
N ILE A 148 1.48 -3.70 13.17
CA ILE A 148 2.10 -3.71 14.49
C ILE A 148 1.08 -4.25 15.49
N TYR A 149 1.30 -5.47 15.94
CA TYR A 149 0.45 -6.17 16.92
C TYR A 149 0.96 -6.00 18.35
N ASP A 150 2.26 -5.81 18.55
CA ASP A 150 2.85 -5.41 19.82
C ASP A 150 3.37 -3.97 19.73
N THR A 151 2.61 -3.05 20.33
CA THR A 151 2.92 -1.62 20.29
C THR A 151 3.91 -1.19 21.35
N LYS A 152 4.34 -2.10 22.24
CA LYS A 152 5.38 -1.84 23.27
C LYS A 152 6.77 -2.05 22.71
N GLU A 153 6.90 -2.96 21.74
CA GLU A 153 8.18 -3.24 21.09
C GLU A 153 8.49 -2.19 20.01
N PRO A 154 9.72 -1.67 19.98
CA PRO A 154 10.12 -0.74 18.94
C PRO A 154 10.29 -1.46 17.60
N VAL A 155 10.02 -0.74 16.51
CA VAL A 155 10.17 -1.22 15.14
C VAL A 155 11.36 -0.52 14.51
N LYS A 156 12.27 -1.25 13.87
CA LYS A 156 13.39 -0.63 13.14
C LYS A 156 12.88 0.04 11.85
N LEU A 157 13.46 1.19 11.50
CA LEU A 157 13.13 1.87 10.24
C LEU A 157 13.40 0.98 9.01
N SER A 158 14.46 0.16 9.05
CA SER A 158 14.76 -0.81 7.98
C SER A 158 13.63 -1.81 7.72
N GLU A 159 12.86 -2.17 8.75
CA GLU A 159 11.72 -3.07 8.60
C GLU A 159 10.54 -2.42 7.86
N LEU A 160 10.50 -1.08 7.80
CA LEU A 160 9.49 -0.30 7.09
C LEU A 160 9.92 0.09 5.67
N ALA A 161 11.20 -0.03 5.37
CA ALA A 161 11.78 0.37 4.09
C ALA A 161 11.55 -0.64 2.96
N ALA A 162 10.85 -1.75 3.22
CA ALA A 162 10.54 -2.81 2.25
C ALA A 162 11.80 -3.42 1.59
N GLY A 163 12.88 -3.57 2.35
CA GLY A 163 14.15 -4.14 1.87
C GLY A 163 15.08 -3.13 1.17
N GLU A 164 14.65 -1.88 1.03
CA GLU A 164 15.48 -0.82 0.44
C GLU A 164 16.31 -0.11 1.52
N ALA A 165 17.46 0.45 1.13
CA ALA A 165 18.20 1.35 1.99
C ALA A 165 17.44 2.68 2.16
N LEU A 166 17.46 3.25 3.38
CA LEU A 166 16.92 4.57 3.62
C LEU A 166 17.82 5.62 2.93
N ALA A 167 17.26 6.39 2.02
CA ALA A 167 17.94 7.49 1.38
C ALA A 167 18.22 8.63 2.38
N GLU A 168 19.19 9.48 2.09
CA GLU A 168 19.31 10.75 2.82
C GLU A 168 18.20 11.72 2.38
N GLY A 169 17.66 12.47 3.33
CA GLY A 169 16.63 13.46 3.06
C GLY A 169 15.45 13.42 4.02
N LEU A 170 14.36 14.02 3.58
CA LEU A 170 13.09 14.08 4.32
C LEU A 170 12.29 12.80 4.09
N HIS A 171 11.88 12.20 5.19
CA HIS A 171 11.00 11.04 5.25
C HIS A 171 9.73 11.36 6.04
N VAL A 172 8.69 10.58 5.84
CA VAL A 172 7.44 10.73 6.59
C VAL A 172 6.98 9.39 7.11
N LEU A 173 6.78 9.31 8.43
CA LEU A 173 6.10 8.20 9.08
C LEU A 173 4.63 8.52 9.29
N VAL A 174 3.80 7.51 9.01
CA VAL A 174 2.35 7.56 9.25
C VAL A 174 1.95 6.38 10.12
N ALA A 175 1.12 6.63 11.13
CA ALA A 175 0.59 5.58 11.99
C ALA A 175 -0.90 5.83 12.27
N PHE A 176 -1.69 4.75 12.29
CA PHE A 176 -3.11 4.80 12.64
C PHE A 176 -3.62 3.42 13.10
N PRO A 177 -4.69 3.37 13.92
CA PRO A 177 -5.31 2.13 14.33
C PRO A 177 -5.99 1.45 13.15
N SER A 178 -5.89 0.15 13.09
CA SER A 178 -6.50 -0.69 12.08
C SER A 178 -7.28 -1.83 12.73
N ARG A 179 -8.46 -2.12 12.21
CA ARG A 179 -9.32 -3.21 12.65
C ARG A 179 -8.75 -4.57 12.22
N ALA A 180 -9.32 -5.66 12.71
CA ALA A 180 -8.94 -7.01 12.30
C ALA A 180 -9.05 -7.22 10.78
N ASN A 181 -10.09 -6.68 10.14
CA ASN A 181 -10.28 -6.70 8.69
C ASN A 181 -9.37 -5.72 7.92
N HIS A 182 -8.44 -5.07 8.61
CA HIS A 182 -7.53 -4.05 8.11
C HIS A 182 -8.18 -2.73 7.64
N GLU A 183 -9.44 -2.52 7.91
CA GLU A 183 -10.07 -1.21 7.73
C GLU A 183 -9.48 -0.23 8.75
N SER A 184 -8.98 0.91 8.28
CA SER A 184 -8.39 1.92 9.14
C SER A 184 -9.45 2.68 9.92
N VAL A 185 -9.19 2.95 11.20
CA VAL A 185 -10.02 3.83 12.02
C VAL A 185 -9.83 5.26 11.55
N LYS A 186 -10.94 5.97 11.29
CA LYS A 186 -10.94 7.30 10.68
C LYS A 186 -11.47 8.39 11.61
N THR A 187 -11.49 8.09 12.91
CA THR A 187 -11.90 9.08 13.94
C THR A 187 -10.86 10.16 14.10
N LYS A 188 -11.30 11.29 14.69
CA LYS A 188 -10.41 12.40 15.04
C LYS A 188 -9.23 11.92 15.89
N ASP A 189 -8.05 12.39 15.59
CA ASP A 189 -6.78 12.09 16.28
C ASP A 189 -6.32 10.61 16.19
N ALA A 190 -6.96 9.79 15.36
CA ALA A 190 -6.51 8.44 15.08
C ALA A 190 -5.27 8.40 14.18
N LEU A 191 -5.15 9.34 13.25
CA LEU A 191 -4.04 9.44 12.30
C LEU A 191 -2.91 10.30 12.86
N THR A 192 -1.68 9.79 12.80
CA THR A 192 -0.45 10.55 13.08
C THR A 192 0.46 10.55 11.85
N VAL A 193 0.96 11.73 11.51
CA VAL A 193 1.90 11.96 10.39
C VAL A 193 3.10 12.74 10.93
N VAL A 194 4.29 12.15 10.84
CA VAL A 194 5.52 12.72 11.41
C VAL A 194 6.62 12.80 10.36
N PRO A 195 7.02 13.99 9.91
CA PRO A 195 8.21 14.19 9.09
C PRO A 195 9.48 14.09 9.95
N PHE A 196 10.51 13.45 9.41
CA PHE A 196 11.83 13.34 10.02
C PHE A 196 12.91 13.31 8.94
N TRP A 197 14.18 13.43 9.31
CA TRP A 197 15.30 13.52 8.39
C TRP A 197 16.30 12.39 8.60
N VAL A 198 16.82 11.88 7.51
CA VAL A 198 17.99 11.01 7.49
C VAL A 198 19.16 11.78 6.91
N GLY A 199 20.31 11.77 7.60
CA GLY A 199 21.47 12.54 7.20
C GLY A 199 21.32 14.03 7.46
N LYS A 200 21.33 14.87 6.42
CA LYS A 200 21.32 16.33 6.56
C LYS A 200 19.93 16.91 6.30
N LYS A 201 19.48 17.80 7.20
CA LYS A 201 18.28 18.59 6.98
C LYS A 201 18.53 19.66 5.93
N SER A 202 17.64 19.73 4.92
CA SER A 202 17.67 20.79 3.90
C SER A 202 16.69 21.90 4.25
N ALA A 203 17.17 23.16 4.18
CA ALA A 203 16.32 24.33 4.39
C ALA A 203 15.36 24.61 3.22
N THR A 204 15.65 24.07 2.03
CA THR A 204 14.85 24.27 0.81
C THR A 204 13.80 23.21 0.58
N THR A 205 13.84 22.09 1.30
CA THR A 205 12.85 21.02 1.19
C THR A 205 11.55 21.44 1.85
N VAL A 206 10.47 21.45 1.08
CA VAL A 206 9.13 21.75 1.59
C VAL A 206 8.59 20.55 2.37
N ASP A 207 8.11 20.79 3.59
CA ASP A 207 7.45 19.79 4.41
C ASP A 207 6.14 19.33 3.74
N PRO A 208 6.06 18.10 3.22
CA PRO A 208 4.88 17.61 2.52
C PRO A 208 3.69 17.42 3.47
N THR A 209 3.94 17.29 4.77
CA THR A 209 2.87 17.01 5.76
C THR A 209 1.97 18.21 6.02
N LYS A 210 2.26 19.36 5.41
CA LYS A 210 1.42 20.57 5.47
C LYS A 210 0.45 20.69 4.28
N LYS A 211 0.63 19.85 3.25
CA LYS A 211 -0.23 19.84 2.06
C LYS A 211 -1.32 18.77 2.19
N PRO A 212 -2.38 18.83 1.38
CA PRO A 212 -3.30 17.71 1.22
C PRO A 212 -2.54 16.43 0.87
N MET A 213 -2.83 15.35 1.58
CA MET A 213 -2.13 14.06 1.43
C MET A 213 -3.12 12.91 1.34
N LEU A 214 -2.84 11.97 0.46
CA LEU A 214 -3.49 10.68 0.34
C LEU A 214 -2.53 9.58 0.77
N ILE A 215 -2.86 8.84 1.81
CA ILE A 215 -2.05 7.74 2.33
C ILE A 215 -2.73 6.43 1.93
N PHE A 216 -2.16 5.72 0.97
CA PHE A 216 -2.73 4.49 0.44
C PHE A 216 -2.41 3.32 1.36
N SER A 217 -3.40 2.79 2.08
CA SER A 217 -3.25 1.70 3.03
C SER A 217 -3.40 0.33 2.33
N ARG A 218 -4.53 0.06 1.72
CA ARG A 218 -4.87 -1.22 1.09
C ARG A 218 -5.42 -1.06 -0.33
N PRO A 219 -5.24 -2.07 -1.20
CA PRO A 219 -4.58 -3.37 -1.00
C PRO A 219 -3.06 -3.30 -1.00
N LYS A 220 -2.40 -4.37 -0.53
CA LYS A 220 -0.95 -4.56 -0.62
C LYS A 220 -0.60 -6.05 -0.76
N GLY A 221 0.46 -6.35 -1.50
CA GLY A 221 1.00 -7.71 -1.61
C GLY A 221 0.07 -8.67 -2.35
N ASP A 222 0.13 -9.93 -1.97
CA ASP A 222 -0.59 -11.02 -2.61
C ASP A 222 -1.87 -11.34 -1.84
N TYR A 223 -2.91 -11.73 -2.58
CA TYR A 223 -4.22 -12.13 -2.07
C TYR A 223 -4.46 -13.58 -2.46
N ASN A 224 -4.31 -14.49 -1.50
CA ASN A 224 -4.37 -15.91 -1.69
C ASN A 224 -5.65 -16.51 -1.08
N GLY A 225 -6.19 -17.56 -1.72
CA GLY A 225 -7.37 -18.28 -1.25
C GLY A 225 -8.56 -17.34 -1.02
N GLU A 226 -9.25 -17.48 0.10
CA GLU A 226 -10.46 -16.71 0.42
C GLU A 226 -10.22 -15.20 0.57
N MET A 227 -8.99 -14.78 0.86
CA MET A 227 -8.65 -13.34 0.92
C MET A 227 -8.84 -12.63 -0.41
N ALA A 228 -8.81 -13.37 -1.51
CA ALA A 228 -8.99 -12.86 -2.87
C ALA A 228 -10.46 -12.57 -3.22
N ASN A 229 -11.42 -13.11 -2.44
CA ASN A 229 -12.85 -13.00 -2.75
C ASN A 229 -13.41 -11.60 -2.55
N HIS A 230 -12.84 -10.83 -1.61
CA HIS A 230 -13.36 -9.52 -1.20
C HIS A 230 -12.22 -8.61 -0.78
N VAL A 231 -11.59 -7.95 -1.75
CA VAL A 231 -10.35 -7.19 -1.54
C VAL A 231 -10.67 -5.76 -1.13
N LEU A 232 -10.36 -5.41 0.12
CA LEU A 232 -10.55 -4.06 0.66
C LEU A 232 -9.62 -3.04 -0.01
N VAL A 233 -10.17 -1.92 -0.46
CA VAL A 233 -9.44 -0.71 -0.85
C VAL A 233 -9.64 0.35 0.24
N ASP A 234 -8.58 0.66 0.95
CA ASP A 234 -8.58 1.55 2.11
C ASP A 234 -7.44 2.57 2.05
N PHE A 235 -7.71 3.77 2.54
CA PHE A 235 -6.77 4.88 2.58
C PHE A 235 -7.07 5.82 3.73
N GLN A 236 -6.10 6.66 4.07
CA GLN A 236 -6.27 7.81 4.95
C GLN A 236 -6.03 9.10 4.16
N VAL A 237 -6.59 10.19 4.64
CA VAL A 237 -6.28 11.53 4.11
C VAL A 237 -5.85 12.45 5.23
N ALA A 238 -4.96 13.39 4.91
CA ALA A 238 -4.54 14.43 5.85
C ALA A 238 -4.65 15.80 5.17
N ASN A 239 -5.00 16.83 5.94
CA ASN A 239 -5.12 18.24 5.51
C ASN A 239 -6.13 18.46 4.36
N VAL A 240 -7.11 17.60 4.23
CA VAL A 240 -8.19 17.71 3.24
C VAL A 240 -9.46 17.09 3.82
N THR A 241 -10.61 17.60 3.40
CA THR A 241 -11.93 17.04 3.72
C THR A 241 -12.60 16.62 2.44
N LEU A 242 -12.93 15.33 2.34
CA LEU A 242 -13.66 14.81 1.18
C LEU A 242 -15.14 15.20 1.28
N ALA A 243 -15.72 15.65 0.18
CA ALA A 243 -17.14 15.98 0.10
C ALA A 243 -17.66 15.84 -1.34
N GLU A 244 -18.95 15.56 -1.46
CA GLU A 244 -19.64 15.48 -2.75
C GLU A 244 -19.44 16.75 -3.59
N GLY A 245 -19.04 16.55 -4.83
CA GLY A 245 -18.75 17.63 -5.78
C GLY A 245 -17.53 18.49 -5.44
N LYS A 246 -16.72 18.07 -4.46
CA LYS A 246 -15.48 18.75 -4.03
C LYS A 246 -14.31 17.79 -4.10
N GLU A 247 -13.41 17.87 -3.12
CA GLU A 247 -12.27 16.96 -3.03
C GLU A 247 -12.76 15.54 -2.80
N HIS A 248 -12.23 14.61 -3.59
CA HIS A 248 -12.60 13.21 -3.57
C HIS A 248 -11.41 12.31 -3.94
N VAL A 249 -11.51 11.03 -3.62
CA VAL A 249 -10.51 10.03 -4.03
C VAL A 249 -11.08 9.20 -5.17
N ARG A 250 -10.39 9.18 -6.30
CA ARG A 250 -10.64 8.25 -7.40
C ARG A 250 -9.77 7.02 -7.26
N VAL A 251 -10.38 5.86 -7.44
CA VAL A 251 -9.70 4.57 -7.54
C VAL A 251 -9.92 4.04 -8.94
N THR A 252 -8.83 3.72 -9.63
CA THR A 252 -8.84 3.10 -10.96
C THR A 252 -8.21 1.72 -10.88
N VAL A 253 -8.88 0.70 -11.39
CA VAL A 253 -8.42 -0.68 -11.40
C VAL A 253 -8.27 -1.18 -12.83
N SER A 254 -7.15 -1.82 -13.12
CA SER A 254 -6.87 -2.50 -14.39
C SER A 254 -6.20 -3.85 -14.13
N GLY A 255 -6.30 -4.76 -15.09
CA GLY A 255 -5.69 -6.09 -14.97
C GLY A 255 -6.43 -7.14 -15.75
N LEU A 256 -6.19 -8.40 -15.42
CA LEU A 256 -6.78 -9.54 -16.11
C LEU A 256 -8.32 -9.50 -16.05
N GLY A 257 -8.97 -9.71 -17.19
CA GLY A 257 -10.43 -9.72 -17.30
C GLY A 257 -11.08 -8.34 -17.21
N ILE A 258 -10.29 -7.25 -17.29
CA ILE A 258 -10.75 -5.86 -17.29
C ILE A 258 -10.41 -5.23 -18.65
N ASP A 259 -11.36 -5.19 -19.57
CA ASP A 259 -11.17 -4.60 -20.91
C ASP A 259 -11.00 -3.06 -20.84
N LYS A 260 -11.73 -2.42 -19.94
CA LYS A 260 -11.64 -0.99 -19.66
C LYS A 260 -11.45 -0.78 -18.17
N PRO A 261 -10.54 0.10 -17.75
CA PRO A 261 -10.32 0.37 -16.33
C PRO A 261 -11.63 0.63 -15.59
N ILE A 262 -11.79 -0.01 -14.44
CA ILE A 262 -12.94 0.20 -13.55
C ILE A 262 -12.61 1.38 -12.66
N GLU A 263 -13.51 2.34 -12.57
CA GLU A 263 -13.33 3.52 -11.72
C GLU A 263 -14.35 3.54 -10.59
N GLY A 264 -13.89 3.91 -9.39
CA GLY A 264 -14.71 4.22 -8.23
C GLY A 264 -14.32 5.56 -7.64
N SER A 265 -15.30 6.26 -7.06
CA SER A 265 -15.08 7.54 -6.37
C SER A 265 -15.47 7.44 -4.91
N VAL A 266 -14.68 8.03 -4.02
CA VAL A 266 -15.00 8.17 -2.59
C VAL A 266 -15.06 9.66 -2.26
N GLU A 267 -16.26 10.16 -2.07
CA GLU A 267 -16.56 11.55 -1.75
C GLU A 267 -16.85 11.76 -0.26
N LYS A 268 -17.12 10.67 0.46
CA LYS A 268 -17.31 10.68 1.90
C LYS A 268 -16.19 9.91 2.58
N PHE A 269 -15.38 10.60 3.37
CA PHE A 269 -14.30 9.95 4.14
C PHE A 269 -14.86 8.89 5.08
N GLY A 270 -14.25 7.72 5.08
CA GLY A 270 -14.68 6.56 5.86
C GLY A 270 -15.42 5.48 5.05
N THR A 271 -15.86 5.78 3.84
CA THR A 271 -16.46 4.76 2.96
C THR A 271 -15.37 3.84 2.39
N PRO A 272 -15.34 2.54 2.75
CA PRO A 272 -14.44 1.58 2.11
C PRO A 272 -14.93 1.23 0.71
N LEU A 273 -14.02 0.83 -0.18
CA LEU A 273 -14.36 0.19 -1.44
C LEU A 273 -13.90 -1.26 -1.40
N TYR A 274 -14.61 -2.12 -2.13
CA TYR A 274 -14.27 -3.53 -2.26
C TYR A 274 -14.17 -3.93 -3.72
N LEU A 275 -13.13 -4.73 -4.02
CA LEU A 275 -12.96 -5.40 -5.29
C LEU A 275 -13.42 -6.84 -5.15
N ASP A 276 -14.39 -7.23 -5.96
CA ASP A 276 -14.99 -8.54 -5.97
C ASP A 276 -14.83 -9.21 -7.33
N ASN A 277 -14.91 -10.56 -7.33
CA ASN A 277 -14.84 -11.40 -8.51
C ASN A 277 -13.49 -11.34 -9.26
N LEU A 278 -12.41 -10.96 -8.57
CA LEU A 278 -11.07 -11.02 -9.15
C LEU A 278 -10.74 -12.48 -9.52
N GLN A 279 -10.12 -12.69 -10.68
CA GLN A 279 -9.60 -13.99 -11.11
C GLN A 279 -8.12 -14.12 -10.71
N ASN A 280 -7.57 -15.34 -10.78
CA ASN A 280 -6.13 -15.54 -10.60
C ASN A 280 -5.35 -14.70 -11.62
N GLY A 281 -4.54 -13.76 -11.13
CA GLY A 281 -3.82 -12.84 -12.00
C GLY A 281 -3.24 -11.63 -11.29
N THR A 282 -2.80 -10.68 -12.07
CA THR A 282 -2.19 -9.44 -11.58
C THR A 282 -3.10 -8.26 -11.88
N TYR A 283 -3.28 -7.41 -10.87
CA TYR A 283 -4.11 -6.21 -10.95
C TYR A 283 -3.34 -4.98 -10.49
N THR A 284 -3.58 -3.87 -11.15
CA THR A 284 -2.99 -2.57 -10.81
C THR A 284 -4.08 -1.64 -10.34
N LEU A 285 -3.89 -1.08 -9.15
CA LEU A 285 -4.77 -0.06 -8.58
C LEU A 285 -4.03 1.27 -8.53
N LYS A 286 -4.67 2.31 -9.05
CA LYS A 286 -4.24 3.70 -8.92
C LYS A 286 -5.24 4.44 -8.05
N VAL A 287 -4.75 5.14 -7.04
CA VAL A 287 -5.55 6.03 -6.19
C VAL A 287 -5.09 7.46 -6.40
N GLU A 288 -6.03 8.40 -6.53
CA GLU A 288 -5.76 9.80 -6.84
C GLU A 288 -6.65 10.70 -5.98
N LEU A 289 -6.05 11.71 -5.35
CA LEU A 289 -6.78 12.77 -4.66
C LEU A 289 -7.07 13.90 -5.66
N LEU A 290 -8.33 14.13 -5.94
CA LEU A 290 -8.80 15.07 -6.95
C LEU A 290 -9.58 16.21 -6.30
N ASP A 291 -9.57 17.38 -6.93
CA ASP A 291 -10.47 18.50 -6.60
C ASP A 291 -11.85 18.33 -7.25
N GLY A 292 -12.78 19.24 -6.94
CA GLY A 292 -14.13 19.23 -7.48
C GLY A 292 -14.21 19.38 -9.01
N THR A 293 -13.12 19.75 -9.67
CA THR A 293 -13.02 19.80 -11.15
C THR A 293 -12.37 18.52 -11.72
N LYS A 294 -12.15 17.50 -10.89
CA LYS A 294 -11.48 16.24 -11.22
C LYS A 294 -10.00 16.40 -11.58
N LYS A 295 -9.37 17.50 -11.20
CA LYS A 295 -7.94 17.73 -11.38
C LYS A 295 -7.18 17.17 -10.19
N LEU A 296 -6.02 16.55 -10.45
CA LEU A 296 -5.13 16.04 -9.41
C LEU A 296 -4.66 17.19 -8.50
N ILE A 297 -4.85 17.02 -7.20
CA ILE A 297 -4.29 17.90 -6.18
C ILE A 297 -2.80 17.56 -6.03
N GLU A 298 -1.93 18.54 -6.21
CA GLU A 298 -0.50 18.33 -6.08
C GLU A 298 -0.10 17.92 -4.67
N GLY A 299 0.66 16.85 -4.58
CA GLY A 299 1.17 16.31 -3.33
C GLY A 299 2.01 15.06 -3.58
N PRO A 300 2.90 14.67 -2.66
CA PRO A 300 3.87 13.61 -2.90
C PRO A 300 3.23 12.23 -3.14
N TRP A 301 2.03 11.99 -2.60
CA TRP A 301 1.37 10.69 -2.64
C TRP A 301 -0.05 10.74 -3.20
N ASN A 302 -0.47 11.91 -3.71
CA ASN A 302 -1.84 12.13 -4.19
C ASN A 302 -2.15 11.43 -5.52
N ALA A 303 -1.16 10.78 -6.12
CA ALA A 303 -1.32 9.79 -7.18
C ALA A 303 -0.39 8.62 -6.88
N THR A 304 -0.95 7.53 -6.38
CA THR A 304 -0.19 6.34 -5.99
C THR A 304 -0.71 5.12 -6.74
N THR A 305 0.22 4.32 -7.28
CA THR A 305 -0.11 3.06 -7.97
C THR A 305 0.48 1.89 -7.20
N ARG A 306 -0.30 0.81 -7.05
CA ARG A 306 0.15 -0.48 -6.51
C ARG A 306 -0.33 -1.61 -7.37
N THR A 307 0.48 -2.66 -7.43
CA THR A 307 0.14 -3.91 -8.08
C THR A 307 -0.08 -4.98 -7.02
N ILE A 308 -1.09 -5.81 -7.21
CA ILE A 308 -1.40 -6.98 -6.38
C ILE A 308 -1.44 -8.22 -7.25
N LYS A 309 -1.14 -9.36 -6.66
CA LYS A 309 -1.37 -10.67 -7.26
C LYS A 309 -2.54 -11.35 -6.54
N VAL A 310 -3.41 -11.97 -7.31
CA VAL A 310 -4.55 -12.76 -6.82
C VAL A 310 -4.32 -14.21 -7.21
N ASP A 311 -4.48 -15.13 -6.25
CA ASP A 311 -4.32 -16.56 -6.47
C ASP A 311 -5.26 -17.32 -5.52
N HIS A 312 -6.44 -17.70 -6.02
CA HIS A 312 -7.44 -18.44 -5.25
C HIS A 312 -7.00 -19.85 -4.89
N ASP A 313 -6.05 -20.43 -5.63
CA ASP A 313 -5.57 -21.79 -5.46
C ASP A 313 -4.38 -21.86 -4.47
N ALA A 314 -3.74 -20.73 -4.20
CA ALA A 314 -2.65 -20.67 -3.25
C ALA A 314 -3.15 -20.70 -1.80
N PRO A 315 -2.41 -21.32 -0.85
CA PRO A 315 -2.77 -21.30 0.56
C PRO A 315 -2.79 -19.86 1.08
N MET A 316 -3.75 -19.56 1.96
CA MET A 316 -3.82 -18.24 2.61
C MET A 316 -2.54 -17.97 3.41
N ASP A 317 -2.00 -16.78 3.25
CA ASP A 317 -0.99 -16.26 4.18
C ASP A 317 -1.68 -15.87 5.50
N MET A 318 -1.54 -16.75 6.50
CA MET A 318 -2.14 -16.55 7.82
C MET A 318 -1.66 -15.28 8.54
N SER A 319 -0.56 -14.66 8.10
CA SER A 319 -0.12 -13.36 8.62
C SER A 319 -0.97 -12.20 8.09
N MET A 320 -1.67 -12.43 7.00
CA MET A 320 -2.58 -11.49 6.31
C MET A 320 -4.04 -11.89 6.46
N ALA A 321 -4.32 -13.11 6.95
CA ALA A 321 -5.67 -13.64 7.06
C ALA A 321 -6.51 -12.79 8.01
N MET A 322 -7.72 -12.50 7.56
CA MET A 322 -8.76 -11.94 8.42
C MET A 322 -9.28 -13.04 9.34
N PRO A 323 -9.55 -12.79 10.63
CA PRO A 323 -10.35 -13.72 11.40
C PRO A 323 -11.71 -13.85 10.69
N MET A 324 -12.02 -15.05 10.23
CA MET A 324 -13.37 -15.41 9.78
C MET A 324 -14.28 -15.39 11.00
N GLY A 325 -14.84 -14.25 11.32
CA GLY A 325 -15.68 -14.01 12.47
C GLY A 325 -16.81 -13.08 12.07
N ASP A 326 -17.96 -13.68 11.95
CA ASP A 326 -19.30 -13.14 12.15
C ASP A 326 -19.48 -11.65 11.83
N ALA A 327 -19.99 -11.38 10.64
CA ALA A 327 -20.51 -10.08 10.30
C ALA A 327 -21.74 -9.80 11.18
N GLY A 328 -21.51 -9.19 12.36
CA GLY A 328 -22.65 -8.68 13.12
C GLY A 328 -22.67 -8.81 14.63
N ALA A 329 -21.59 -9.11 15.32
CA ALA A 329 -21.58 -8.92 16.76
C ALA A 329 -21.02 -7.54 17.14
N PRO A 330 -21.79 -6.67 17.84
CA PRO A 330 -21.21 -5.46 18.42
C PRO A 330 -20.19 -5.88 19.48
N GLU A 331 -18.95 -5.41 19.39
CA GLU A 331 -17.96 -5.52 20.46
C GLU A 331 -18.45 -4.71 21.68
N GLY A 332 -19.45 -5.23 22.38
CA GLY A 332 -19.90 -4.78 23.68
C GLY A 332 -19.03 -5.40 24.75
N GLY A 333 -18.06 -4.67 25.26
CA GLY A 333 -17.31 -5.06 26.45
C GLY A 333 -18.26 -5.28 27.63
N ALA A 334 -18.59 -6.52 27.93
CA ALA A 334 -19.26 -6.89 29.17
C ALA A 334 -18.26 -6.68 30.33
N ALA A 335 -18.44 -5.62 31.07
CA ALA A 335 -17.80 -5.42 32.36
C ALA A 335 -18.23 -6.58 33.27
N LYS A 336 -17.27 -7.37 33.71
CA LYS A 336 -17.46 -8.44 34.70
C LYS A 336 -18.00 -7.81 36.00
N PRO A 337 -19.14 -8.28 36.57
CA PRO A 337 -19.63 -7.74 37.84
C PRO A 337 -18.65 -8.07 38.94
N ALA A 338 -18.37 -7.09 39.80
CA ALA A 338 -17.58 -7.24 41.01
C ALA A 338 -18.25 -8.24 41.97
N PRO A 339 -17.48 -9.07 42.70
CA PRO A 339 -18.06 -10.00 43.67
C PRO A 339 -18.70 -9.23 44.83
N ALA A 340 -19.94 -9.62 45.16
CA ALA A 340 -20.68 -9.09 46.29
C ALA A 340 -19.93 -9.34 47.60
N GLY A 341 -19.69 -8.27 48.32
CA GLY A 341 -19.11 -8.28 49.66
C GLY A 341 -20.04 -9.03 50.62
N LYS A 342 -19.47 -9.97 51.38
CA LYS A 342 -20.14 -10.67 52.46
C LYS A 342 -20.42 -9.75 53.63
N ASP A 343 -21.63 -9.83 54.14
CA ASP A 343 -22.14 -9.20 55.37
C ASP A 343 -21.15 -9.28 56.53
N ALA A 344 -20.85 -8.12 57.10
CA ALA A 344 -20.27 -8.03 58.43
C ALA A 344 -21.41 -7.91 59.46
N GLY A 345 -21.45 -8.90 60.36
CA GLY A 345 -22.47 -9.06 61.36
C GLY A 345 -22.64 -7.88 62.31
N ALA A 346 -23.84 -7.75 62.81
CA ALA A 346 -24.28 -6.81 63.83
C ALA A 346 -23.61 -7.05 65.22
N PRO A 347 -23.33 -6.00 66.00
CA PRO A 347 -22.87 -6.13 67.36
C PRO A 347 -24.04 -6.47 68.29
N LYS A 348 -23.86 -7.46 69.13
CA LYS A 348 -24.68 -7.70 70.31
C LYS A 348 -24.21 -6.78 71.46
N LYS A 349 -25.17 -6.06 72.05
CA LYS A 349 -25.19 -5.36 73.31
C LYS A 349 -24.10 -4.30 73.57
#